data_3edee75816c5d084ac10b7dabbb581c8
#
_entry.id   3edee75816c5d084ac10b7dabbb581c8
#
_cell.length_a   1.000
_cell.length_b   1.000
_cell.length_c   1.000
_cell.angle_alpha   90.00
_cell.angle_beta   90.00
_cell.angle_gamma   90.00
#
_symmetry.space_group_name_H-M   'P 1'
#
loop_
_entity.id
_entity.type
_entity.pdbx_description
1 polymer ?
#
loop_
_entity_poly.entity_id
_entity_poly.type
_entity_poly.pdbx_seq_one_letter_code
_entity_poly.pdbx_strand_id
1 'polypeptide(L)'
;WTGAISGRGHGRFWVATGFVVIAHRFGYALEHGAANMPALLAHQCDNPLCQNPSPAHLRPATSASNSAEWASRRHTIGSPLRDLRGSLGRASALRDAARDGIELEPVAMAGLGVLDANQAPLWTESE
;
A
#
# COMPACT_ATOMS: atom_id res chain seq x y z
N TRP A 1 -0.97 -9.45 -0.58
CA TRP A 1 -2.30 -9.99 -0.87
C TRP A 1 -2.47 -10.32 -2.34
N THR A 2 -2.86 -11.54 -2.63
CA THR A 2 -3.05 -12.03 -4.01
C THR A 2 -4.52 -12.33 -4.35
N GLY A 3 -5.44 -12.13 -3.42
CA GLY A 3 -6.87 -12.34 -3.58
C GLY A 3 -7.61 -11.18 -4.27
N ALA A 4 -8.91 -11.11 -4.03
CA ALA A 4 -9.75 -10.03 -4.55
C ALA A 4 -9.32 -8.67 -4.02
N ILE A 5 -9.44 -7.65 -4.86
CA ILE A 5 -9.17 -6.25 -4.51
C ILE A 5 -10.37 -5.37 -4.88
N SER A 6 -10.54 -4.27 -4.20
CA SER A 6 -11.60 -3.31 -4.51
C SER A 6 -11.24 -1.89 -4.09
N GLY A 7 -12.05 -0.94 -4.53
CA GLY A 7 -11.88 0.47 -4.22
C GLY A 7 -10.53 1.00 -4.71
N ARG A 8 -9.71 1.48 -3.77
CA ARG A 8 -8.38 2.03 -4.07
C ARG A 8 -7.25 0.99 -4.03
N GLY A 9 -7.57 -0.29 -4.26
CA GLY A 9 -6.57 -1.36 -4.34
C GLY A 9 -6.39 -2.17 -3.06
N HIS A 10 -7.27 -2.01 -2.07
CA HIS A 10 -7.19 -2.80 -0.84
C HIS A 10 -7.65 -4.24 -1.07
N GLY A 11 -6.91 -5.19 -0.52
CA GLY A 11 -7.30 -6.59 -0.47
C GLY A 11 -8.59 -6.79 0.31
N ARG A 12 -9.45 -7.64 -0.20
CA ARG A 12 -10.71 -8.00 0.45
C ARG A 12 -11.01 -9.48 0.34
N PHE A 13 -11.63 -10.03 1.35
CA PHE A 13 -12.16 -11.39 1.30
C PHE A 13 -13.54 -11.47 1.96
N TRP A 14 -14.32 -12.36 1.43
CA TRP A 14 -15.64 -12.66 1.93
C TRP A 14 -15.53 -13.65 3.10
N VAL A 15 -16.27 -13.40 4.16
CA VAL A 15 -16.33 -14.26 5.35
C VAL A 15 -17.71 -14.92 5.45
N ALA A 16 -18.77 -14.13 5.27
CA ALA A 16 -20.16 -14.59 5.31
C ALA A 16 -21.03 -13.62 4.50
N THR A 17 -22.28 -14.01 4.25
CA THR A 17 -23.26 -13.17 3.55
C THR A 17 -23.34 -11.78 4.20
N GLY A 18 -23.05 -10.74 3.41
CA GLY A 18 -23.00 -9.35 3.87
C GLY A 18 -21.77 -8.99 4.70
N PHE A 19 -20.80 -9.91 4.90
CA PHE A 19 -19.60 -9.65 5.69
C PHE A 19 -18.33 -9.85 4.87
N VAL A 20 -17.76 -8.70 4.46
CA VAL A 20 -16.48 -8.61 3.74
C VAL A 20 -15.45 -7.93 4.62
N VAL A 21 -14.28 -8.53 4.72
CA VAL A 21 -13.17 -8.03 5.55
C VAL A 21 -12.08 -7.43 4.66
N ILE A 22 -11.53 -6.31 5.10
CA ILE A 22 -10.35 -5.70 4.48
C ILE A 22 -9.13 -6.48 4.96
N ALA A 23 -8.35 -7.01 4.03
CA ALA A 23 -7.31 -8.00 4.30
C ALA A 23 -6.23 -7.49 5.28
N HIS A 24 -5.73 -6.25 5.12
CA HIS A 24 -4.70 -5.72 6.03
C HIS A 24 -5.21 -5.51 7.46
N ARG A 25 -6.51 -5.20 7.64
CA ARG A 25 -7.10 -5.12 8.97
C ARG A 25 -7.16 -6.49 9.64
N PHE A 26 -7.47 -7.52 8.87
CA PHE A 26 -7.45 -8.89 9.38
C PHE A 26 -6.03 -9.32 9.78
N GLY A 27 -5.02 -9.07 8.94
CA GLY A 27 -3.62 -9.34 9.27
C GLY A 27 -3.16 -8.63 10.54
N TYR A 28 -3.54 -7.36 10.70
CA TYR A 28 -3.24 -6.60 11.91
C TYR A 28 -3.94 -7.18 13.17
N ALA A 29 -5.19 -7.60 13.04
CA ALA A 29 -5.93 -8.21 14.14
C ALA A 29 -5.37 -9.56 14.56
N LEU A 30 -4.82 -10.34 13.65
CA LEU A 30 -4.14 -11.61 13.97
C LEU A 30 -2.90 -11.40 14.83
N GLU A 31 -2.13 -10.35 14.56
CA GLU A 31 -0.89 -10.05 15.29
C GLU A 31 -1.16 -9.35 16.62
N HIS A 32 -2.02 -8.34 16.62
CA HIS A 32 -2.21 -7.45 17.77
C HIS A 32 -3.47 -7.72 18.59
N GLY A 33 -4.32 -8.65 18.12
CA GLY A 33 -5.61 -8.96 18.73
C GLY A 33 -6.74 -8.06 18.22
N ALA A 34 -7.92 -8.65 18.02
CA ALA A 34 -9.09 -7.94 17.51
C ALA A 34 -9.56 -6.79 18.42
N ALA A 35 -9.39 -6.92 19.75
CA ALA A 35 -9.73 -5.88 20.72
C ALA A 35 -8.87 -4.62 20.58
N ASN A 36 -7.69 -4.73 19.98
CA ASN A 36 -6.73 -3.64 19.79
C ASN A 36 -6.83 -2.99 18.41
N MET A 37 -7.88 -3.30 17.66
CA MET A 37 -8.06 -2.74 16.30
C MET A 37 -8.34 -1.24 16.36
N PRO A 38 -7.47 -0.41 15.74
CA PRO A 38 -7.72 1.02 15.64
C PRO A 38 -8.86 1.33 14.65
N ALA A 39 -9.49 2.49 14.80
CA ALA A 39 -10.51 2.96 13.87
C ALA A 39 -9.96 3.07 12.45
N LEU A 40 -8.72 3.56 12.30
CA LEU A 40 -8.02 3.67 11.02
C LEU A 40 -6.61 3.08 11.11
N LEU A 41 -6.26 2.25 10.14
CA LEU A 41 -4.90 1.77 9.87
C LEU A 41 -4.38 2.42 8.59
N ALA A 42 -3.25 3.11 8.69
CA ALA A 42 -2.57 3.73 7.56
C ALA A 42 -1.42 2.86 7.06
N HIS A 43 -1.26 2.81 5.73
CA HIS A 43 -0.09 2.19 5.09
C HIS A 43 1.07 3.19 5.03
N GLN A 44 2.15 2.90 5.73
CA GLN A 44 3.40 3.68 5.62
C GLN A 44 4.13 3.40 4.30
N CYS A 45 3.99 2.19 3.79
CA CYS A 45 4.60 1.76 2.53
C CYS A 45 3.79 2.17 1.28
N ASP A 46 2.68 2.88 1.42
CA ASP A 46 1.76 3.28 0.34
C ASP A 46 1.30 2.12 -0.59
N ASN A 47 1.38 0.88 -0.10
CA ASN A 47 0.92 -0.30 -0.81
C ASN A 47 -0.36 -0.86 -0.16
N PRO A 48 -1.54 -0.65 -0.74
CA PRO A 48 -2.81 -1.09 -0.16
C PRO A 48 -2.96 -2.62 -0.09
N LEU A 49 -2.10 -3.38 -0.77
CA LEU A 49 -2.07 -4.85 -0.70
C LEU A 49 -1.22 -5.38 0.46
N CYS A 50 -0.43 -4.52 1.09
CA CYS A 50 0.49 -4.93 2.15
C CYS A 50 -0.28 -5.43 3.37
N GLN A 51 0.14 -6.60 3.88
CA GLN A 51 -0.44 -7.27 5.06
C GLN A 51 0.51 -7.23 6.26
N ASN A 52 1.71 -6.69 6.10
CA ASN A 52 2.71 -6.67 7.17
C ASN A 52 2.23 -5.78 8.32
N PRO A 53 2.00 -6.34 9.53
CA PRO A 53 1.46 -5.59 10.67
C PRO A 53 2.49 -4.72 11.40
N SER A 54 3.76 -4.77 10.99
CA SER A 54 4.81 -3.97 11.64
C SER A 54 4.58 -2.47 11.43
N PRO A 55 5.02 -1.61 12.37
CA PRO A 55 4.81 -0.16 12.30
C PRO A 55 5.41 0.52 11.06
N ALA A 56 6.42 -0.09 10.43
CA ALA A 56 7.00 0.38 9.18
C ALA A 56 6.04 0.23 7.98
N HIS A 57 5.02 -0.62 8.11
CA HIS A 57 4.06 -0.91 7.05
C HIS A 57 2.64 -0.49 7.40
N LEU A 58 2.16 -0.86 8.59
CA LEU A 58 0.81 -0.56 9.07
C LEU A 58 0.87 0.09 10.45
N ARG A 59 0.21 1.23 10.61
CA ARG A 59 0.12 1.88 11.92
C ARG A 59 -1.25 2.47 12.18
N PRO A 60 -1.65 2.57 13.47
CA PRO A 60 -2.80 3.37 13.86
C PRO A 60 -2.65 4.82 13.41
N ALA A 61 -3.72 5.40 12.90
CA ALA A 61 -3.73 6.77 12.44
C ALA A 61 -5.08 7.44 12.71
N THR A 62 -5.11 8.74 12.64
CA THR A 62 -6.33 9.53 12.54
C THR A 62 -6.57 9.91 11.08
N SER A 63 -7.80 10.31 10.74
CA SER A 63 -8.12 10.81 9.41
C SER A 63 -7.25 12.01 9.03
N ALA A 64 -7.01 12.92 10.00
CA ALA A 64 -6.18 14.10 9.81
C ALA A 64 -4.71 13.73 9.53
N SER A 65 -4.10 12.87 10.37
CA SER A 65 -2.71 12.44 10.18
C SER A 65 -2.52 11.68 8.87
N ASN A 66 -3.44 10.77 8.54
CA ASN A 66 -3.38 10.02 7.29
C ASN A 66 -3.49 10.93 6.06
N SER A 67 -4.36 11.94 6.09
CA SER A 67 -4.50 12.92 5.01
C SER A 67 -3.26 13.80 4.85
N ALA A 68 -2.67 14.26 5.96
CA ALA A 68 -1.45 15.08 5.95
C ALA A 68 -0.26 14.31 5.38
N GLU A 69 -0.08 13.05 5.78
CA GLU A 69 0.97 12.18 5.28
C GLU A 69 0.79 11.88 3.79
N TRP A 70 -0.42 11.55 3.37
CA TRP A 70 -0.72 11.34 1.96
C TRP A 70 -0.39 12.60 1.14
N ALA A 71 -0.80 13.78 1.61
CA ALA A 71 -0.53 15.05 0.94
C ALA A 71 0.98 15.34 0.81
N SER A 72 1.77 15.00 1.82
CA SER A 72 3.21 15.12 1.80
C SER A 72 3.85 14.12 0.81
N ARG A 73 3.56 12.83 0.97
CA ARG A 73 4.21 11.77 0.19
C ARG A 73 3.85 11.77 -1.29
N ARG A 74 2.64 12.20 -1.67
CA ARG A 74 2.23 12.24 -3.08
C ARG A 74 3.08 13.18 -3.96
N HIS A 75 3.83 14.08 -3.35
CA HIS A 75 4.72 15.01 -4.04
C HIS A 75 6.19 14.55 -4.05
N THR A 76 6.49 13.50 -3.29
CA THR A 76 7.84 12.93 -3.24
C THR A 76 8.13 12.17 -4.53
N ILE A 77 9.27 12.42 -5.14
CA ILE A 77 9.72 11.75 -6.35
C ILE A 77 9.91 10.25 -6.06
N GLY A 78 9.46 9.40 -6.98
CA GLY A 78 9.52 7.95 -6.83
C GLY A 78 8.44 7.38 -5.89
N SER A 79 7.60 8.23 -5.30
CA SER A 79 6.51 7.75 -4.43
C SER A 79 5.54 6.85 -5.19
N PRO A 80 5.12 5.71 -4.58
CA PRO A 80 4.05 4.87 -5.12
C PRO A 80 2.74 5.62 -5.40
N LEU A 81 2.52 6.74 -4.71
CA LEU A 81 1.33 7.58 -4.89
C LEU A 81 1.35 8.38 -6.21
N ARG A 82 2.48 8.42 -6.91
CA ARG A 82 2.66 9.07 -8.22
C ARG A 82 2.53 8.08 -9.39
N ASP A 83 2.18 6.84 -9.12
CA ASP A 83 1.98 5.83 -10.16
C ASP A 83 0.89 6.27 -11.14
N LEU A 84 1.22 6.29 -12.42
CA LEU A 84 0.33 6.75 -13.50
C LEU A 84 -0.90 5.84 -13.69
N ARG A 85 -0.83 4.60 -13.19
CA ARG A 85 -1.96 3.65 -13.19
C ARG A 85 -2.97 3.95 -12.08
N GLY A 86 -2.61 4.85 -11.16
CA GLY A 86 -3.34 5.08 -9.92
C GLY A 86 -3.22 3.92 -8.93
N SER A 87 -3.77 4.10 -7.72
CA SER A 87 -3.63 3.12 -6.64
C SER A 87 -4.23 1.75 -6.98
N LEU A 88 -5.38 1.70 -7.63
CA LEU A 88 -6.02 0.45 -8.05
C LEU A 88 -5.24 -0.25 -9.17
N GLY A 89 -4.81 0.50 -10.18
CA GLY A 89 -4.04 -0.06 -11.31
C GLY A 89 -2.68 -0.60 -10.84
N ARG A 90 -1.97 0.12 -9.98
CA ARG A 90 -0.74 -0.36 -9.34
C ARG A 90 -1.00 -1.64 -8.53
N ALA A 91 -2.00 -1.65 -7.67
CA ALA A 91 -2.34 -2.81 -6.86
C ALA A 91 -2.70 -4.03 -7.72
N SER A 92 -3.48 -3.84 -8.78
CA SER A 92 -3.80 -4.93 -9.73
C SER A 92 -2.56 -5.51 -10.38
N ALA A 93 -1.68 -4.67 -10.91
CA ALA A 93 -0.43 -5.10 -11.54
C ALA A 93 0.48 -5.87 -10.57
N LEU A 94 0.66 -5.38 -9.35
CA LEU A 94 1.46 -6.07 -8.33
C LEU A 94 0.85 -7.39 -7.88
N ARG A 95 -0.48 -7.45 -7.72
CA ARG A 95 -1.17 -8.70 -7.40
C ARG A 95 -0.98 -9.75 -8.49
N ASP A 96 -1.18 -9.36 -9.73
CA ASP A 96 -1.10 -10.28 -10.87
C ASP A 96 0.34 -10.78 -11.06
N ALA A 97 1.33 -9.90 -10.95
CA ALA A 97 2.74 -10.28 -10.94
C ALA A 97 3.08 -11.27 -9.81
N ALA A 98 2.57 -11.03 -8.59
CA ALA A 98 2.76 -11.94 -7.47
C ALA A 98 2.12 -13.32 -7.69
N ARG A 99 0.96 -13.38 -8.35
CA ARG A 99 0.32 -14.64 -8.74
C ARG A 99 1.12 -15.42 -9.76
N ASP A 100 1.73 -14.71 -10.69
CA ASP A 100 2.49 -15.29 -11.80
C ASP A 100 3.96 -15.56 -11.44
N GLY A 101 4.36 -15.27 -10.18
CA GLY A 101 5.73 -15.46 -9.70
C GLY A 101 6.74 -14.49 -10.33
N ILE A 102 6.27 -13.34 -10.83
CA ILE A 102 7.10 -12.30 -11.43
C ILE A 102 7.67 -11.39 -10.33
N GLU A 103 8.90 -10.93 -10.48
CA GLU A 103 9.51 -9.96 -9.58
C GLU A 103 8.69 -8.67 -9.50
N LEU A 104 8.45 -8.20 -8.27
CA LEU A 104 7.53 -7.08 -8.04
C LEU A 104 8.16 -5.72 -8.29
N GLU A 105 9.47 -5.58 -8.10
CA GLU A 105 10.15 -4.28 -8.22
C GLU A 105 10.06 -3.70 -9.63
N PRO A 106 10.36 -4.43 -10.73
CA PRO A 106 10.17 -3.90 -12.07
C PRO A 106 8.72 -3.50 -12.36
N VAL A 107 7.76 -4.28 -11.87
CA VAL A 107 6.33 -3.99 -12.04
C VAL A 107 5.93 -2.74 -11.25
N ALA A 108 6.48 -2.57 -10.05
CA ALA A 108 6.27 -1.37 -9.24
C ALA A 108 6.82 -0.11 -9.91
N MET A 109 8.00 -0.21 -10.50
CA MET A 109 8.67 0.92 -11.19
C MET A 109 8.02 1.27 -12.52
N ALA A 110 7.48 0.30 -13.25
CA ALA A 110 6.87 0.50 -14.57
C ALA A 110 5.69 1.49 -14.60
N GLY A 111 5.06 1.72 -13.46
CA GLY A 111 3.96 2.70 -13.34
C GLY A 111 4.41 4.12 -13.01
N LEU A 112 5.68 4.32 -12.69
CA LEU A 112 6.21 5.66 -12.41
C LEU A 112 6.53 6.39 -13.72
N GLY A 113 6.31 7.70 -13.73
CA GLY A 113 6.71 8.54 -14.86
C GLY A 113 8.23 8.54 -15.05
N VAL A 114 8.68 8.85 -16.27
CA VAL A 114 10.12 8.87 -16.62
C VAL A 114 10.93 9.74 -15.67
N LEU A 115 10.37 10.87 -15.23
CA LEU A 115 11.04 11.77 -14.28
C LEU A 115 11.15 11.14 -12.89
N ASP A 116 10.14 10.36 -12.46
CA ASP A 116 10.16 9.67 -11.17
C ASP A 116 11.07 8.43 -11.19
N ALA A 117 11.16 7.74 -12.32
CA ALA A 117 11.96 6.52 -12.47
C ALA A 117 13.46 6.79 -12.61
N ASN A 118 13.83 7.93 -13.23
CA ASN A 118 15.22 8.21 -13.60
C ASN A 118 15.87 9.32 -12.76
N GLN A 119 15.16 9.91 -11.81
CA GLN A 119 15.72 10.98 -11.00
C GLN A 119 16.60 10.41 -9.89
N ALA A 120 17.91 10.54 -10.04
CA ALA A 120 18.83 10.32 -8.93
C ALA A 120 18.50 11.31 -7.79
N PRO A 121 18.62 10.92 -6.52
CA PRO A 121 18.43 11.83 -5.41
C PRO A 121 19.39 13.01 -5.56
N LEU A 122 18.87 14.24 -5.43
CA LEU A 122 19.65 15.48 -5.51
C LEU A 122 20.71 15.58 -4.40
N TRP A 123 20.57 14.76 -3.38
CA TRP A 123 21.49 14.70 -2.23
C TRP A 123 21.85 13.23 -2.02
N THR A 124 23.09 12.90 -2.19
CA THR A 124 23.71 11.75 -1.54
C THR A 124 24.12 12.23 -0.16
N GLU A 125 23.59 11.66 0.91
CA GLU A 125 24.19 11.84 2.21
C GLU A 125 25.64 11.37 2.09
N SER A 126 26.56 12.32 2.06
CA SER A 126 27.99 12.03 2.20
C SER A 126 28.20 11.55 3.63
N GLU A 127 28.71 10.34 3.78
CA GLU A 127 29.20 9.76 5.01
C GLU A 127 30.15 10.68 5.76
#